data_019dc8e127d0e3b6e0b55bde889070cf
#
_entry.id   019dc8e127d0e3b6e0b55bde889070cf
#
_cell.length_a   1.000
_cell.length_b   1.000
_cell.length_c   1.000
_cell.angle_alpha   90.00
_cell.angle_beta   90.00
_cell.angle_gamma   90.00
#
_symmetry.space_group_name_H-M   'P 1'
#
loop_
_entity.id
_entity.type
_entity.pdbx_description
1 polymer ?
#
loop_
_entity_poly.entity_id
_entity_poly.type
_entity_poly.pdbx_seq_one_letter_code
_entity_poly.pdbx_strand_id
1 'polypeptide(L)'
;MNRIVSFLALIILSDSCLGNDLLLEYVSRPEPSYNYNLLRSIAGPGYKAHVLGMTSVNWLTTKEVDRTQWHHWLTVVIPDQLTCSTGLLWINGGSNEDPAPTVADPVEVLFALVTGSVVADLRMVPNQPLVFADEGRPRYEDAIIAYTFDKYLATLDANWPLLFPMTKAAVLAMDTVQSFVFARAGRVVERFVVSGASKRGWTTWLTAAVDSRVSAIAPLVIDVLNMSRQMKHHYSAYGFFSEAIADYQRMQVFCRLDSPQGRQLGMLVDPYAYRDRFSMPKLLINSSGDQFFLPDAVRFYITDLPGQTYLRYCPNTDHGLEGPDAVEALLGFYRAQVAGIAMPQFSWSVDQQDRIIVRTYTKPSQVRLWQAANTKARDFRLQTIGKAWTSSIVQPSEPNLYVAAVDRPQAGWRAFFVELAFDSPFAGPIRLTTAIHVVPQCLPYAYRLGLDEDWDVDAMDVAIMAEQWLTNGPTADIAPACGDGWVDLQDYSLLASQAGLGICP
;
A
#
# COMPACT_ATOMS: atom_id res chain seq x y z
N MET A 1 -63.44 5.83 -13.39
CA MET A 1 -62.34 5.03 -13.99
C MET A 1 -61.04 5.64 -13.50
N ASN A 2 -60.58 5.19 -12.35
CA ASN A 2 -59.31 5.62 -11.75
C ASN A 2 -58.21 4.65 -12.18
N ARG A 3 -57.19 5.13 -12.88
CA ARG A 3 -55.99 4.39 -13.18
C ARG A 3 -55.01 4.62 -12.06
N ILE A 4 -54.72 3.58 -11.27
CA ILE A 4 -53.65 3.51 -10.31
C ILE A 4 -52.35 3.22 -11.10
N VAL A 5 -51.42 4.17 -11.11
CA VAL A 5 -50.08 3.99 -11.63
C VAL A 5 -49.22 3.53 -10.45
N SER A 6 -48.86 2.22 -10.41
CA SER A 6 -47.90 1.70 -9.43
C SER A 6 -46.49 2.07 -9.89
N PHE A 7 -45.81 2.91 -9.11
CA PHE A 7 -44.39 3.14 -9.23
C PHE A 7 -43.67 1.97 -8.56
N LEU A 8 -43.04 1.12 -9.35
CA LEU A 8 -42.03 0.18 -8.86
C LEU A 8 -40.76 0.97 -8.63
N ALA A 9 -40.44 1.31 -7.38
CA ALA A 9 -39.13 1.81 -7.01
C ALA A 9 -38.16 0.64 -7.06
N LEU A 10 -37.31 0.58 -8.09
CA LEU A 10 -36.17 -0.33 -8.17
C LEU A 10 -35.14 0.18 -7.15
N ILE A 11 -35.05 -0.48 -5.99
CA ILE A 11 -33.96 -0.24 -5.04
C ILE A 11 -32.71 -0.89 -5.64
N ILE A 12 -31.89 -0.08 -6.31
CA ILE A 12 -30.51 -0.43 -6.63
C ILE A 12 -29.75 -0.29 -5.30
N LEU A 13 -29.71 -1.37 -4.52
CA LEU A 13 -28.71 -1.50 -3.45
C LEU A 13 -27.36 -1.52 -4.14
N SER A 14 -26.56 -0.50 -3.90
CA SER A 14 -25.22 -0.41 -4.45
C SER A 14 -24.39 -1.57 -3.92
N ASP A 15 -23.82 -2.39 -4.81
CA ASP A 15 -22.90 -3.50 -4.49
C ASP A 15 -21.74 -3.07 -3.57
N SER A 16 -21.44 -1.79 -3.49
CA SER A 16 -20.41 -1.20 -2.64
C SER A 16 -20.62 -1.39 -1.12
N CYS A 17 -21.84 -1.58 -0.63
CA CYS A 17 -22.09 -1.81 0.80
C CYS A 17 -21.80 -3.24 1.26
N LEU A 18 -22.03 -4.24 0.42
CA LEU A 18 -21.95 -5.65 0.85
C LEU A 18 -20.53 -6.14 1.12
N GLY A 19 -19.55 -5.72 0.31
CA GLY A 19 -18.15 -6.18 0.46
C GLY A 19 -17.46 -5.57 1.70
N ASN A 20 -17.77 -4.30 1.99
CA ASN A 20 -17.19 -3.58 3.14
C ASN A 20 -17.64 -4.12 4.49
N ASP A 21 -18.79 -4.78 4.55
CA ASP A 21 -19.30 -5.36 5.79
C ASP A 21 -18.73 -6.75 6.05
N LEU A 22 -18.34 -7.52 5.01
CA LEU A 22 -17.81 -8.88 5.18
C LEU A 22 -16.48 -8.93 5.93
N LEU A 23 -15.55 -7.98 5.69
CA LEU A 23 -14.32 -7.91 6.46
C LEU A 23 -14.60 -7.57 7.93
N LEU A 24 -15.45 -6.57 8.19
CA LEU A 24 -15.83 -6.19 9.55
C LEU A 24 -16.55 -7.35 10.25
N GLU A 25 -17.47 -8.02 9.57
CA GLU A 25 -18.15 -9.21 10.08
C GLU A 25 -17.15 -10.32 10.44
N TYR A 26 -16.19 -10.63 9.52
CA TYR A 26 -15.17 -11.65 9.78
C TYR A 26 -14.32 -11.33 11.00
N VAL A 27 -13.84 -10.09 11.10
CA VAL A 27 -13.00 -9.65 12.23
C VAL A 27 -13.77 -9.68 13.55
N SER A 28 -15.05 -9.30 13.52
CA SER A 28 -15.91 -9.23 14.72
C SER A 28 -16.41 -10.59 15.20
N ARG A 29 -16.29 -11.67 14.40
CA ARG A 29 -16.70 -13.02 14.83
C ARG A 29 -15.92 -13.43 16.07
N PRO A 30 -16.58 -13.97 17.11
CA PRO A 30 -15.87 -14.54 18.25
C PRO A 30 -14.84 -15.58 17.81
N GLU A 31 -13.69 -15.58 18.47
CA GLU A 31 -12.60 -16.52 18.20
C GLU A 31 -12.32 -17.36 19.48
N PRO A 32 -12.97 -18.53 19.63
CA PRO A 32 -12.83 -19.33 20.84
C PRO A 32 -11.42 -19.83 21.12
N SER A 33 -10.59 -19.91 20.07
CA SER A 33 -9.18 -20.32 20.18
C SER A 33 -8.26 -19.19 20.63
N TYR A 34 -8.73 -17.93 20.58
CA TYR A 34 -7.92 -16.78 20.95
C TYR A 34 -7.48 -16.88 22.41
N ASN A 35 -6.17 -16.86 22.60
CA ASN A 35 -5.54 -16.81 23.90
C ASN A 35 -4.11 -16.29 23.78
N TYR A 36 -3.51 -15.89 24.90
CA TYR A 36 -2.10 -15.57 24.98
C TYR A 36 -1.50 -15.97 26.32
N ASN A 37 -0.22 -16.24 26.33
CA ASN A 37 0.54 -16.52 27.55
C ASN A 37 1.89 -15.81 27.51
N LEU A 38 2.36 -15.38 28.69
CA LEU A 38 3.69 -14.80 28.85
C LEU A 38 4.74 -15.92 28.83
N LEU A 39 5.68 -15.82 27.89
CA LEU A 39 6.81 -16.75 27.79
C LEU A 39 8.03 -16.26 28.58
N ARG A 40 8.36 -14.99 28.43
CA ARG A 40 9.50 -14.37 29.13
C ARG A 40 9.36 -12.86 29.25
N SER A 41 10.11 -12.31 30.20
CA SER A 41 10.31 -10.86 30.35
C SER A 41 11.80 -10.57 30.26
N ILE A 42 12.14 -9.53 29.48
CA ILE A 42 13.50 -9.08 29.21
C ILE A 42 13.61 -7.67 29.80
N ALA A 43 14.45 -7.51 30.82
CA ALA A 43 14.69 -6.21 31.41
C ALA A 43 15.88 -5.52 30.70
N GLY A 44 15.71 -4.25 30.40
CA GLY A 44 16.76 -3.38 29.87
C GLY A 44 16.75 -2.02 30.56
N PRO A 45 17.74 -1.15 30.27
CA PRO A 45 17.79 0.17 30.85
C PRO A 45 16.56 1.02 30.47
N GLY A 46 15.68 1.31 31.44
CA GLY A 46 14.50 2.15 31.24
C GLY A 46 13.29 1.45 30.60
N TYR A 47 13.31 0.12 30.43
CA TYR A 47 12.18 -0.62 29.87
C TYR A 47 12.13 -2.07 30.34
N LYS A 48 10.96 -2.67 30.14
CA LYS A 48 10.76 -4.13 30.14
C LYS A 48 10.07 -4.54 28.86
N ALA A 49 10.63 -5.53 28.16
CA ALA A 49 9.98 -6.18 27.04
C ALA A 49 9.42 -7.53 27.47
N HIS A 50 8.21 -7.84 27.02
CA HIS A 50 7.51 -9.08 27.35
C HIS A 50 7.20 -9.82 26.07
N VAL A 51 7.67 -11.04 25.95
CA VAL A 51 7.41 -11.91 24.79
C VAL A 51 6.23 -12.82 25.14
N LEU A 52 5.18 -12.68 24.35
CA LEU A 52 3.94 -13.45 24.47
C LEU A 52 3.84 -14.45 23.32
N GLY A 53 3.38 -15.66 23.61
CA GLY A 53 2.82 -16.56 22.61
C GLY A 53 1.34 -16.25 22.50
N MET A 54 0.88 -15.84 21.31
CA MET A 54 -0.50 -15.50 21.04
C MET A 54 -1.07 -16.44 19.98
N THR A 55 -2.16 -17.14 20.30
CA THR A 55 -3.00 -17.80 19.31
C THR A 55 -4.08 -16.82 18.88
N SER A 56 -4.17 -16.52 17.58
CA SER A 56 -5.09 -15.49 17.08
C SER A 56 -6.37 -16.08 16.50
N VAL A 57 -6.28 -16.85 15.42
CA VAL A 57 -7.43 -17.28 14.63
C VAL A 57 -7.37 -18.77 14.30
N ASN A 58 -8.55 -19.36 14.09
CA ASN A 58 -8.70 -20.57 13.29
C ASN A 58 -9.18 -20.17 11.89
N TRP A 59 -8.34 -20.43 10.87
CA TRP A 59 -8.61 -20.08 9.48
C TRP A 59 -8.71 -21.31 8.59
N LEU A 60 -9.78 -21.42 7.84
CA LEU A 60 -10.12 -22.58 7.01
C LEU A 60 -10.25 -23.89 7.85
N THR A 61 -10.21 -25.03 7.20
CA THR A 61 -10.24 -26.34 7.84
C THR A 61 -9.06 -27.21 7.43
N THR A 62 -8.83 -28.31 8.14
CA THR A 62 -7.77 -29.28 7.79
C THR A 62 -8.00 -30.00 6.47
N LYS A 63 -9.17 -29.80 5.82
CA LYS A 63 -9.43 -30.27 4.45
C LYS A 63 -8.83 -29.35 3.39
N GLU A 64 -8.57 -28.09 3.75
CA GLU A 64 -8.07 -27.07 2.84
C GLU A 64 -6.60 -26.73 3.08
N VAL A 65 -6.17 -26.68 4.37
CA VAL A 65 -4.83 -26.21 4.73
C VAL A 65 -4.27 -27.04 5.91
N ASP A 66 -2.97 -27.23 5.93
CA ASP A 66 -2.26 -28.02 6.96
C ASP A 66 -2.25 -27.34 8.33
N ARG A 67 -2.30 -26.00 8.37
CA ARG A 67 -2.23 -25.19 9.60
C ARG A 67 -3.43 -24.25 9.65
N THR A 68 -4.45 -24.67 10.40
CA THR A 68 -5.67 -23.85 10.59
C THR A 68 -5.53 -22.86 11.73
N GLN A 69 -4.86 -23.21 12.82
CA GLN A 69 -4.65 -22.38 13.98
C GLN A 69 -3.40 -21.54 13.84
N TRP A 70 -3.54 -20.20 13.90
CA TRP A 70 -2.42 -19.28 13.77
C TRP A 70 -1.84 -18.90 15.13
N HIS A 71 -0.52 -18.96 15.19
CA HIS A 71 0.28 -18.61 16.36
C HIS A 71 1.25 -17.47 16.03
N HIS A 72 1.45 -16.57 16.98
CA HIS A 72 2.29 -15.40 16.82
C HIS A 72 3.22 -15.19 18.00
N TRP A 73 4.40 -14.63 17.74
CA TRP A 73 5.18 -13.99 18.79
C TRP A 73 4.76 -12.51 18.86
N LEU A 74 4.26 -12.08 20.02
CA LEU A 74 3.92 -10.70 20.30
C LEU A 74 4.88 -10.17 21.35
N THR A 75 5.81 -9.29 20.93
CA THR A 75 6.72 -8.61 21.86
C THR A 75 6.10 -7.29 22.27
N VAL A 76 5.92 -7.06 23.58
CA VAL A 76 5.36 -5.82 24.13
C VAL A 76 6.44 -5.11 24.94
N VAL A 77 6.94 -3.98 24.43
CA VAL A 77 7.93 -3.13 25.10
C VAL A 77 7.19 -2.06 25.91
N ILE A 78 7.37 -2.09 27.23
CA ILE A 78 6.78 -1.12 28.17
C ILE A 78 7.92 -0.30 28.76
N PRO A 79 8.01 1.01 28.50
CA PRO A 79 9.02 1.88 29.12
C PRO A 79 8.69 2.08 30.60
N ASP A 80 9.71 2.23 31.45
CA ASP A 80 9.53 2.52 32.89
C ASP A 80 8.77 3.85 33.10
N GLN A 81 8.97 4.79 32.17
CA GLN A 81 8.26 6.08 32.11
C GLN A 81 7.13 5.99 31.06
N LEU A 82 6.07 5.25 31.35
CA LEU A 82 4.88 5.16 30.50
C LEU A 82 4.00 6.39 30.72
N THR A 83 4.04 7.35 29.79
CA THR A 83 3.38 8.66 29.90
C THR A 83 2.22 8.84 28.93
N CYS A 84 2.04 7.92 27.97
CA CYS A 84 1.08 8.04 26.88
C CYS A 84 0.14 6.84 26.83
N SER A 85 -1.13 7.06 26.48
CA SER A 85 -2.11 5.99 26.21
C SER A 85 -2.20 5.55 24.76
N THR A 86 -1.41 6.16 23.85
CA THR A 86 -1.30 5.72 22.46
C THR A 86 -0.11 4.79 22.32
N GLY A 87 -0.34 3.57 21.83
CA GLY A 87 0.72 2.59 21.52
C GLY A 87 1.04 2.51 20.03
N LEU A 88 2.17 1.89 19.69
CA LEU A 88 2.50 1.45 18.33
C LEU A 88 2.24 -0.06 18.23
N LEU A 89 1.50 -0.47 17.21
CA LEU A 89 1.47 -1.86 16.76
C LEU A 89 2.26 -1.96 15.45
N TRP A 90 3.37 -2.68 15.48
CA TRP A 90 4.15 -3.00 14.30
C TRP A 90 3.81 -4.42 13.85
N ILE A 91 3.29 -4.55 12.62
CA ILE A 91 2.92 -5.85 12.05
C ILE A 91 4.10 -6.35 11.23
N ASN A 92 4.65 -7.50 11.62
CA ASN A 92 5.83 -8.09 11.00
C ASN A 92 5.58 -9.50 10.44
N GLY A 93 6.49 -9.88 9.53
CA GLY A 93 6.56 -11.23 8.98
C GLY A 93 7.18 -12.22 9.95
N GLY A 94 7.61 -13.33 9.38
CA GLY A 94 8.25 -14.45 10.08
C GLY A 94 7.77 -15.78 9.54
N SER A 95 8.36 -16.85 10.07
CA SER A 95 8.05 -18.24 9.73
C SER A 95 7.39 -18.96 10.90
N ASN A 96 6.57 -19.95 10.61
CA ASN A 96 6.01 -20.87 11.61
C ASN A 96 7.11 -21.61 12.44
N GLU A 97 8.33 -21.63 11.93
CA GLU A 97 9.48 -22.28 12.55
C GLU A 97 10.34 -21.31 13.36
N ASP A 98 10.01 -20.00 13.32
CA ASP A 98 10.81 -19.03 14.05
C ASP A 98 10.72 -19.25 15.56
N PRO A 99 11.85 -19.26 16.27
CA PRO A 99 11.85 -19.37 17.72
C PRO A 99 11.29 -18.07 18.36
N ALA A 100 10.77 -18.21 19.56
CA ALA A 100 10.34 -17.04 20.35
C ALA A 100 11.50 -16.06 20.55
N PRO A 101 11.32 -14.75 20.34
CA PRO A 101 12.36 -13.74 20.55
C PRO A 101 13.01 -13.85 21.92
N THR A 102 14.32 -13.75 21.96
CA THR A 102 15.12 -13.80 23.22
C THR A 102 15.65 -12.44 23.63
N VAL A 103 15.57 -11.46 22.73
CA VAL A 103 15.96 -10.06 22.93
C VAL A 103 14.86 -9.16 22.38
N ALA A 104 14.72 -7.96 22.92
CA ALA A 104 13.88 -6.93 22.33
C ALA A 104 14.60 -6.29 21.13
N ASP A 105 13.85 -5.95 20.09
CA ASP A 105 14.41 -5.24 18.95
C ASP A 105 14.85 -3.83 19.35
N PRO A 106 16.09 -3.41 19.02
CA PRO A 106 16.60 -2.09 19.39
C PRO A 106 15.77 -0.91 18.85
N VAL A 107 15.15 -1.07 17.68
CA VAL A 107 14.28 -0.03 17.09
C VAL A 107 12.99 0.11 17.90
N GLU A 108 12.35 -0.98 18.26
CA GLU A 108 11.15 -0.98 19.12
C GLU A 108 11.44 -0.37 20.49
N VAL A 109 12.57 -0.74 21.08
CA VAL A 109 13.02 -0.17 22.37
C VAL A 109 13.25 1.34 22.23
N LEU A 110 13.94 1.78 21.17
CA LEU A 110 14.15 3.20 20.90
C LEU A 110 12.81 3.93 20.82
N PHE A 111 11.86 3.42 20.04
CA PHE A 111 10.54 4.03 19.90
C PHE A 111 9.83 4.15 21.26
N ALA A 112 9.81 3.07 22.04
CA ALA A 112 9.18 3.08 23.38
C ALA A 112 9.82 4.10 24.31
N LEU A 113 11.14 4.14 24.38
CA LEU A 113 11.87 5.02 25.30
C LEU A 113 11.73 6.51 24.94
N VAL A 114 11.84 6.85 23.65
CA VAL A 114 11.79 8.27 23.24
C VAL A 114 10.37 8.84 23.19
N THR A 115 9.36 7.99 23.22
CA THR A 115 7.94 8.42 23.20
C THR A 115 7.25 8.25 24.55
N GLY A 116 7.81 7.46 25.47
CA GLY A 116 7.13 7.09 26.70
C GLY A 116 5.84 6.32 26.48
N SER A 117 5.76 5.51 25.40
CA SER A 117 4.57 4.77 24.99
C SER A 117 4.86 3.28 24.84
N VAL A 118 3.81 2.46 24.82
CA VAL A 118 3.92 1.03 24.54
C VAL A 118 4.22 0.81 23.06
N VAL A 119 5.19 -0.07 22.76
CA VAL A 119 5.46 -0.54 21.39
C VAL A 119 5.31 -2.05 21.34
N ALA A 120 4.49 -2.53 20.44
CA ALA A 120 4.19 -3.94 20.27
C ALA A 120 4.58 -4.40 18.85
N ASP A 121 5.33 -5.51 18.77
CA ASP A 121 5.73 -6.18 17.54
C ASP A 121 4.97 -7.50 17.39
N LEU A 122 4.09 -7.56 16.40
CA LEU A 122 3.33 -8.76 16.06
C LEU A 122 4.02 -9.48 14.92
N ARG A 123 4.68 -10.61 15.20
CA ARG A 123 5.39 -11.42 14.21
C ARG A 123 4.55 -12.54 13.64
N MET A 124 5.02 -13.11 12.53
CA MET A 124 4.43 -14.26 11.83
C MET A 124 3.07 -13.92 11.22
N VAL A 125 2.96 -12.74 10.60
CA VAL A 125 1.77 -12.33 9.84
C VAL A 125 2.11 -12.27 8.34
N PRO A 126 1.54 -13.21 7.51
CA PRO A 126 0.74 -14.39 7.89
C PRO A 126 1.57 -15.48 8.56
N ASN A 127 0.90 -16.49 9.14
CA ASN A 127 1.56 -17.75 9.45
C ASN A 127 1.98 -18.43 8.14
N GLN A 128 3.26 -18.85 8.05
CA GLN A 128 3.85 -19.43 6.86
C GLN A 128 5.07 -20.31 7.20
N PRO A 129 5.44 -21.35 6.37
CA PRO A 129 4.69 -21.77 5.18
C PRO A 129 3.31 -22.33 5.49
N LEU A 130 2.44 -22.33 4.47
CA LEU A 130 1.17 -23.05 4.46
C LEU A 130 1.16 -24.06 3.31
N VAL A 131 0.64 -25.26 3.55
CA VAL A 131 0.46 -26.31 2.55
C VAL A 131 -1.04 -26.50 2.31
N PHE A 132 -1.50 -26.19 1.10
CA PHE A 132 -2.89 -26.41 0.72
C PHE A 132 -3.07 -27.84 0.21
N ALA A 133 -4.19 -28.46 0.61
CA ALA A 133 -4.41 -29.91 0.43
C ALA A 133 -4.44 -30.34 -1.04
N ASP A 134 -4.91 -29.49 -1.95
CA ASP A 134 -5.00 -29.76 -3.38
C ASP A 134 -3.66 -29.60 -4.12
N GLU A 135 -2.67 -28.89 -3.53
CA GLU A 135 -1.35 -28.72 -4.13
C GLU A 135 -0.25 -29.54 -3.47
N GLY A 136 -0.33 -29.76 -2.15
CA GLY A 136 0.66 -30.54 -1.39
C GLY A 136 2.06 -29.93 -1.32
N ARG A 137 2.22 -28.63 -1.58
CA ARG A 137 3.51 -27.92 -1.54
C ARG A 137 3.44 -26.68 -0.66
N PRO A 138 4.54 -26.30 -0.01
CA PRO A 138 4.58 -25.09 0.82
C PRO A 138 4.49 -23.83 -0.03
N ARG A 139 3.69 -22.87 0.44
CA ARG A 139 3.63 -21.51 -0.07
C ARG A 139 4.05 -20.51 0.99
N TYR A 140 4.61 -19.41 0.54
CA TYR A 140 5.11 -18.31 1.36
C TYR A 140 4.63 -16.97 0.80
N GLU A 141 4.50 -15.98 1.66
CA GLU A 141 4.38 -14.58 1.30
C GLU A 141 3.27 -14.33 0.25
N ASP A 142 3.60 -13.65 -0.86
CA ASP A 142 2.65 -13.30 -1.92
C ASP A 142 2.06 -14.52 -2.63
N ALA A 143 2.80 -15.63 -2.66
CA ALA A 143 2.28 -16.88 -3.21
C ALA A 143 1.06 -17.42 -2.45
N ILE A 144 0.94 -17.15 -1.13
CA ILE A 144 -0.26 -17.50 -0.36
C ILE A 144 -1.41 -16.55 -0.73
N ILE A 145 -1.15 -15.24 -0.79
CA ILE A 145 -2.19 -14.26 -1.15
C ILE A 145 -2.74 -14.55 -2.54
N ALA A 146 -1.87 -14.71 -3.53
CA ALA A 146 -2.26 -14.97 -4.90
C ALA A 146 -3.10 -16.25 -5.03
N TYR A 147 -2.71 -17.34 -4.34
CA TYR A 147 -3.45 -18.57 -4.28
C TYR A 147 -4.84 -18.38 -3.67
N THR A 148 -4.94 -17.67 -2.54
CA THR A 148 -6.22 -17.45 -1.88
C THR A 148 -7.14 -16.50 -2.67
N PHE A 149 -6.58 -15.58 -3.44
CA PHE A 149 -7.34 -14.77 -4.39
C PHE A 149 -7.90 -15.64 -5.53
N ASP A 150 -7.09 -16.55 -6.08
CA ASP A 150 -7.56 -17.48 -7.10
C ASP A 150 -8.71 -18.36 -6.57
N LYS A 151 -8.59 -18.89 -5.35
CA LYS A 151 -9.67 -19.65 -4.70
C LYS A 151 -10.94 -18.84 -4.52
N TYR A 152 -10.81 -17.58 -4.08
CA TYR A 152 -11.97 -16.69 -4.00
C TYR A 152 -12.60 -16.44 -5.37
N LEU A 153 -11.80 -16.14 -6.38
CA LEU A 153 -12.29 -15.89 -7.76
C LEU A 153 -13.00 -17.10 -8.37
N ALA A 154 -12.64 -18.31 -7.94
CA ALA A 154 -13.27 -19.55 -8.39
C ALA A 154 -14.55 -19.90 -7.60
N THR A 155 -14.62 -19.56 -6.31
CA THR A 155 -15.66 -20.05 -5.39
C THR A 155 -16.58 -18.97 -4.84
N LEU A 156 -16.15 -17.71 -4.83
CA LEU A 156 -16.77 -16.58 -4.14
C LEU A 156 -16.90 -16.76 -2.61
N ASP A 157 -16.17 -17.71 -2.03
CA ASP A 157 -16.15 -17.90 -0.57
C ASP A 157 -15.24 -16.89 0.10
N ALA A 158 -15.84 -15.93 0.83
CA ALA A 158 -15.16 -14.86 1.53
C ALA A 158 -14.24 -15.31 2.70
N ASN A 159 -14.21 -16.61 3.02
CA ASN A 159 -13.25 -17.13 3.99
C ASN A 159 -11.85 -17.33 3.40
N TRP A 160 -11.70 -17.36 2.07
CA TRP A 160 -10.42 -17.59 1.42
C TRP A 160 -9.42 -16.44 1.54
N PRO A 161 -9.77 -15.15 1.32
CA PRO A 161 -8.77 -14.08 1.26
C PRO A 161 -7.90 -14.03 2.51
N LEU A 162 -6.59 -14.28 2.34
CA LEU A 162 -5.60 -14.35 3.43
C LEU A 162 -5.54 -13.06 4.26
N LEU A 163 -5.85 -11.92 3.66
CA LEU A 163 -5.85 -10.63 4.34
C LEU A 163 -6.89 -10.54 5.47
N PHE A 164 -7.93 -11.36 5.45
CA PHE A 164 -8.93 -11.40 6.51
C PHE A 164 -8.37 -11.94 7.83
N PRO A 165 -7.78 -13.15 7.89
CA PRO A 165 -7.14 -13.64 9.11
C PRO A 165 -5.93 -12.78 9.51
N MET A 166 -5.16 -12.19 8.56
CA MET A 166 -4.08 -11.26 8.88
C MET A 166 -4.62 -10.02 9.62
N THR A 167 -5.70 -9.43 9.14
CA THR A 167 -6.35 -8.26 9.78
C THR A 167 -6.89 -8.62 11.16
N LYS A 168 -7.57 -9.77 11.29
CA LYS A 168 -8.09 -10.24 12.57
C LYS A 168 -6.98 -10.49 13.59
N ALA A 169 -5.85 -11.05 13.16
CA ALA A 169 -4.68 -11.24 14.03
C ALA A 169 -4.15 -9.89 14.58
N ALA A 170 -4.11 -8.85 13.74
CA ALA A 170 -3.70 -7.51 14.17
C ALA A 170 -4.68 -6.88 15.18
N VAL A 171 -5.99 -7.05 14.96
CA VAL A 171 -7.02 -6.58 15.92
C VAL A 171 -6.90 -7.30 17.26
N LEU A 172 -6.75 -8.62 17.26
CA LEU A 172 -6.57 -9.41 18.48
C LEU A 172 -5.24 -9.14 19.19
N ALA A 173 -4.19 -8.72 18.43
CA ALA A 173 -2.96 -8.25 19.04
C ALA A 173 -3.18 -6.93 19.82
N MET A 174 -3.99 -6.01 19.30
CA MET A 174 -4.36 -4.80 20.06
C MET A 174 -5.14 -5.15 21.34
N ASP A 175 -6.07 -6.11 21.30
CA ASP A 175 -6.78 -6.62 22.50
C ASP A 175 -5.80 -7.20 23.51
N THR A 176 -4.83 -8.01 23.03
CA THR A 176 -3.77 -8.59 23.87
C THR A 176 -2.93 -7.51 24.53
N VAL A 177 -2.47 -6.51 23.76
CA VAL A 177 -1.67 -5.39 24.29
C VAL A 177 -2.43 -4.64 25.37
N GLN A 178 -3.70 -4.30 25.12
CA GLN A 178 -4.52 -3.58 26.10
C GLN A 178 -4.68 -4.36 27.40
N SER A 179 -5.09 -5.62 27.33
CA SER A 179 -5.32 -6.46 28.51
C SER A 179 -4.02 -6.76 29.26
N PHE A 180 -2.92 -7.06 28.53
CA PHE A 180 -1.63 -7.36 29.11
C PHE A 180 -1.00 -6.15 29.81
N VAL A 181 -1.00 -4.97 29.17
CA VAL A 181 -0.42 -3.74 29.73
C VAL A 181 -1.23 -3.31 30.97
N PHE A 182 -2.55 -3.39 30.92
CA PHE A 182 -3.38 -3.12 32.09
C PHE A 182 -3.05 -4.05 33.27
N ALA A 183 -2.94 -5.34 33.02
CA ALA A 183 -2.61 -6.33 34.04
C ALA A 183 -1.20 -6.16 34.63
N ARG A 184 -0.24 -5.66 33.84
CA ARG A 184 1.17 -5.54 34.25
C ARG A 184 1.58 -4.20 34.81
N ALA A 185 1.01 -3.11 34.26
CA ALA A 185 1.39 -1.74 34.58
C ALA A 185 0.25 -0.91 35.19
N GLY A 186 -0.98 -1.44 35.25
CA GLY A 186 -2.16 -0.68 35.68
C GLY A 186 -2.46 0.52 34.75
N ARG A 187 -1.99 0.48 33.52
CA ARG A 187 -2.15 1.55 32.53
C ARG A 187 -2.97 1.06 31.36
N VAL A 188 -3.74 1.97 30.75
CA VAL A 188 -4.58 1.67 29.59
C VAL A 188 -3.89 2.16 28.32
N VAL A 189 -3.79 1.30 27.33
CA VAL A 189 -3.49 1.70 25.94
C VAL A 189 -4.83 1.90 25.24
N GLU A 190 -5.20 3.14 24.95
CA GLU A 190 -6.52 3.48 24.41
C GLU A 190 -6.55 3.44 22.88
N ARG A 191 -5.46 3.85 22.25
CA ARG A 191 -5.33 4.03 20.79
C ARG A 191 -4.04 3.44 20.28
N PHE A 192 -4.02 3.18 18.99
CA PHE A 192 -2.85 2.64 18.31
C PHE A 192 -2.50 3.46 17.06
N VAL A 193 -1.21 3.68 16.86
CA VAL A 193 -0.64 3.88 15.54
C VAL A 193 -0.29 2.49 15.02
N VAL A 194 -0.72 2.15 13.80
CA VAL A 194 -0.45 0.84 13.21
C VAL A 194 0.48 1.00 12.02
N SER A 195 1.49 0.13 11.92
CA SER A 195 2.49 0.14 10.87
C SER A 195 2.85 -1.28 10.45
N GLY A 196 3.32 -1.42 9.23
CA GLY A 196 3.80 -2.68 8.67
C GLY A 196 4.27 -2.47 7.24
N ALA A 197 5.15 -3.33 6.74
CA ALA A 197 5.71 -3.22 5.41
C ALA A 197 5.07 -4.22 4.43
N SER A 198 4.92 -3.83 3.16
CA SER A 198 4.43 -4.69 2.09
C SER A 198 3.03 -5.25 2.44
N LYS A 199 2.82 -6.56 2.37
CA LYS A 199 1.54 -7.20 2.77
C LYS A 199 1.12 -6.91 4.21
N ARG A 200 2.06 -6.58 5.11
CA ARG A 200 1.75 -6.13 6.49
C ARG A 200 1.31 -4.67 6.49
N GLY A 201 1.80 -3.86 5.55
CA GLY A 201 1.24 -2.53 5.26
C GLY A 201 -0.18 -2.63 4.67
N TRP A 202 -0.45 -3.64 3.85
CA TRP A 202 -1.82 -3.95 3.40
C TRP A 202 -2.73 -4.29 4.60
N THR A 203 -2.23 -5.16 5.49
CA THR A 203 -2.91 -5.46 6.77
C THR A 203 -3.12 -4.21 7.62
N THR A 204 -2.15 -3.28 7.64
CA THR A 204 -2.25 -1.98 8.34
C THR A 204 -3.45 -1.18 7.84
N TRP A 205 -3.62 -1.05 6.52
CA TRP A 205 -4.77 -0.38 5.92
C TRP A 205 -6.09 -1.04 6.33
N LEU A 206 -6.19 -2.35 6.17
CA LEU A 206 -7.42 -3.08 6.48
C LEU A 206 -7.76 -3.08 7.98
N THR A 207 -6.74 -3.11 8.86
CA THR A 207 -6.95 -2.95 10.31
C THR A 207 -7.55 -1.58 10.64
N ALA A 208 -7.05 -0.52 10.01
CA ALA A 208 -7.60 0.83 10.19
C ALA A 208 -9.02 0.99 9.63
N ALA A 209 -9.40 0.18 8.64
CA ALA A 209 -10.75 0.19 8.07
C ALA A 209 -11.80 -0.41 9.01
N VAL A 210 -11.40 -1.28 9.96
CA VAL A 210 -12.35 -2.07 10.78
C VAL A 210 -12.22 -1.83 12.29
N ASP A 211 -11.17 -1.14 12.77
CA ASP A 211 -10.96 -0.92 14.19
C ASP A 211 -10.76 0.56 14.52
N SER A 212 -11.71 1.13 15.25
CA SER A 212 -11.73 2.55 15.64
C SER A 212 -10.65 2.96 16.65
N ARG A 213 -9.93 1.99 17.25
CA ARG A 213 -8.77 2.28 18.11
C ARG A 213 -7.56 2.73 17.30
N VAL A 214 -7.54 2.49 15.99
CA VAL A 214 -6.46 2.96 15.10
C VAL A 214 -6.59 4.47 14.90
N SER A 215 -5.72 5.23 15.53
CA SER A 215 -5.72 6.70 15.50
C SER A 215 -4.81 7.29 14.43
N ALA A 216 -3.87 6.53 13.89
CA ALA A 216 -3.03 6.89 12.75
C ALA A 216 -2.43 5.62 12.14
N ILE A 217 -2.00 5.70 10.87
CA ILE A 217 -1.32 4.59 10.19
C ILE A 217 -0.05 5.05 9.50
N ALA A 218 0.90 4.12 9.41
CA ALA A 218 2.11 4.30 8.62
C ALA A 218 2.41 3.02 7.80
N PRO A 219 1.68 2.76 6.71
CA PRO A 219 1.98 1.64 5.82
C PRO A 219 3.27 1.93 5.03
N LEU A 220 4.14 0.92 4.91
CA LEU A 220 5.40 1.01 4.19
C LEU A 220 5.34 0.16 2.93
N VAL A 221 5.86 0.69 1.81
CA VAL A 221 6.03 0.02 0.51
C VAL A 221 4.80 -0.79 0.08
N ILE A 222 3.63 -0.14 0.08
CA ILE A 222 2.36 -0.77 -0.28
C ILE A 222 1.44 0.22 -1.02
N ASP A 223 1.76 0.52 -2.26
CA ASP A 223 0.97 1.37 -3.14
C ASP A 223 -0.09 0.55 -3.91
N VAL A 224 -0.83 -0.31 -3.21
CA VAL A 224 -1.78 -1.27 -3.80
C VAL A 224 -3.18 -0.69 -4.04
N LEU A 225 -3.51 0.45 -3.43
CA LEU A 225 -4.86 1.04 -3.49
C LEU A 225 -5.30 1.31 -4.93
N ASN A 226 -6.55 0.99 -5.25
CA ASN A 226 -7.11 1.01 -6.60
C ASN A 226 -6.45 -0.04 -7.51
N MET A 227 -6.44 -1.28 -7.03
CA MET A 227 -5.63 -2.40 -7.50
C MET A 227 -5.75 -2.66 -9.02
N SER A 228 -6.95 -2.62 -9.59
CA SER A 228 -7.12 -2.83 -11.04
C SER A 228 -6.36 -1.76 -11.84
N ARG A 229 -6.52 -0.46 -11.51
CA ARG A 229 -5.80 0.62 -12.18
C ARG A 229 -4.30 0.54 -11.99
N GLN A 230 -3.83 0.13 -10.81
CA GLN A 230 -2.40 -0.07 -10.55
C GLN A 230 -1.81 -1.12 -11.48
N MET A 231 -2.50 -2.25 -11.66
CA MET A 231 -1.98 -3.35 -12.49
C MET A 231 -2.00 -3.01 -13.98
N LYS A 232 -3.04 -2.31 -14.46
CA LYS A 232 -3.07 -1.76 -15.82
C LYS A 232 -1.92 -0.78 -16.06
N HIS A 233 -1.72 0.15 -15.13
CA HIS A 233 -0.61 1.10 -15.21
C HIS A 233 0.75 0.41 -15.21
N HIS A 234 0.94 -0.61 -14.35
CA HIS A 234 2.15 -1.41 -14.29
C HIS A 234 2.48 -2.04 -15.65
N TYR A 235 1.49 -2.73 -16.24
CA TYR A 235 1.68 -3.39 -17.52
C TYR A 235 1.88 -2.38 -18.67
N SER A 236 1.12 -1.29 -18.68
CA SER A 236 1.24 -0.23 -19.68
C SER A 236 2.58 0.51 -19.62
N ALA A 237 3.20 0.59 -18.44
CA ALA A 237 4.51 1.22 -18.27
C ALA A 237 5.67 0.30 -18.66
N TYR A 238 5.60 -0.99 -18.32
CA TYR A 238 6.70 -1.93 -18.49
C TYR A 238 6.53 -2.85 -19.71
N GLY A 239 5.31 -3.13 -20.16
CA GLY A 239 4.99 -4.13 -21.19
C GLY A 239 5.05 -5.57 -20.67
N PHE A 240 5.24 -5.75 -19.36
CA PHE A 240 5.26 -7.01 -18.64
C PHE A 240 4.94 -6.77 -17.17
N PHE A 241 4.60 -7.81 -16.43
CA PHE A 241 4.55 -7.74 -14.97
C PHE A 241 5.92 -8.03 -14.37
N SER A 242 6.33 -7.21 -13.40
CA SER A 242 7.59 -7.41 -12.68
C SER A 242 7.64 -8.79 -12.03
N GLU A 243 8.82 -9.42 -12.00
CA GLU A 243 9.02 -10.71 -11.33
C GLU A 243 8.59 -10.70 -9.86
N ALA A 244 8.64 -9.54 -9.22
CA ALA A 244 8.18 -9.38 -7.83
C ALA A 244 6.69 -9.68 -7.62
N ILE A 245 5.85 -9.53 -8.64
CA ILE A 245 4.42 -9.81 -8.60
C ILE A 245 4.02 -11.04 -9.45
N ALA A 246 5.01 -11.88 -9.82
CA ALA A 246 4.80 -13.04 -10.68
C ALA A 246 3.86 -14.09 -10.05
N ASP A 247 3.74 -14.17 -8.72
CA ASP A 247 2.81 -15.09 -8.08
C ASP A 247 1.35 -14.80 -8.45
N TYR A 248 0.98 -13.53 -8.50
CA TYR A 248 -0.36 -13.10 -8.92
C TYR A 248 -0.58 -13.31 -10.43
N GLN A 249 0.46 -13.10 -11.24
CA GLN A 249 0.40 -13.35 -12.68
C GLN A 249 0.20 -14.85 -12.97
N ARG A 250 0.98 -15.74 -12.32
CA ARG A 250 0.85 -17.20 -12.47
C ARG A 250 -0.53 -17.71 -12.10
N MET A 251 -1.23 -17.05 -11.18
CA MET A 251 -2.60 -17.33 -10.79
C MET A 251 -3.63 -16.56 -11.65
N GLN A 252 -3.19 -15.84 -12.67
CA GLN A 252 -4.04 -15.04 -13.56
C GLN A 252 -4.97 -14.08 -12.80
N VAL A 253 -4.52 -13.53 -11.67
CA VAL A 253 -5.32 -12.62 -10.84
C VAL A 253 -5.58 -11.33 -11.58
N PHE A 254 -4.55 -10.74 -12.20
CA PHE A 254 -4.58 -9.38 -12.73
C PHE A 254 -5.62 -9.16 -13.82
N CYS A 255 -5.70 -10.06 -14.80
CA CYS A 255 -6.68 -9.99 -15.88
C CYS A 255 -8.12 -10.34 -15.45
N ARG A 256 -8.29 -10.89 -14.25
CA ARG A 256 -9.62 -11.16 -13.68
C ARG A 256 -10.12 -10.05 -12.74
N LEU A 257 -9.30 -9.01 -12.45
CA LEU A 257 -9.70 -7.94 -11.52
C LEU A 257 -10.93 -7.16 -11.99
N ASP A 258 -11.12 -7.00 -13.30
CA ASP A 258 -12.28 -6.31 -13.86
C ASP A 258 -13.49 -7.21 -14.13
N SER A 259 -13.36 -8.53 -13.92
CA SER A 259 -14.50 -9.44 -13.95
C SER A 259 -15.47 -9.13 -12.79
N PRO A 260 -16.74 -9.58 -12.85
CA PRO A 260 -17.66 -9.43 -11.72
C PRO A 260 -17.09 -9.98 -10.41
N GLN A 261 -16.41 -11.14 -10.46
CA GLN A 261 -15.78 -11.77 -9.29
C GLN A 261 -14.55 -10.97 -8.82
N GLY A 262 -13.75 -10.44 -9.76
CA GLY A 262 -12.59 -9.61 -9.45
C GLY A 262 -12.97 -8.28 -8.79
N ARG A 263 -14.02 -7.63 -9.26
CA ARG A 263 -14.57 -6.44 -8.60
C ARG A 263 -15.05 -6.74 -7.18
N GLN A 264 -15.68 -7.90 -6.96
CA GLN A 264 -16.07 -8.34 -5.62
C GLN A 264 -14.84 -8.62 -4.74
N LEU A 265 -13.80 -9.28 -5.28
CA LEU A 265 -12.52 -9.43 -4.56
C LEU A 265 -11.94 -8.07 -4.16
N GLY A 266 -11.92 -7.09 -5.07
CA GLY A 266 -11.48 -5.74 -4.80
C GLY A 266 -12.26 -5.09 -3.64
N MET A 267 -13.58 -5.29 -3.58
CA MET A 267 -14.40 -4.79 -2.46
C MET A 267 -14.03 -5.42 -1.10
N LEU A 268 -13.41 -6.60 -1.09
CA LEU A 268 -12.99 -7.29 0.13
C LEU A 268 -11.58 -6.90 0.57
N VAL A 269 -10.64 -6.77 -0.37
CA VAL A 269 -9.21 -6.72 -0.06
C VAL A 269 -8.51 -5.44 -0.49
N ASP A 270 -9.05 -4.67 -1.44
CA ASP A 270 -8.45 -3.41 -1.84
C ASP A 270 -8.75 -2.33 -0.80
N PRO A 271 -7.75 -1.73 -0.14
CA PRO A 271 -8.00 -0.66 0.82
C PRO A 271 -8.72 0.54 0.18
N TYR A 272 -8.63 0.73 -1.13
CA TYR A 272 -9.36 1.80 -1.82
C TYR A 272 -10.88 1.66 -1.70
N ALA A 273 -11.40 0.45 -1.55
CA ALA A 273 -12.83 0.21 -1.30
C ALA A 273 -13.28 0.77 0.07
N TYR A 274 -12.35 0.91 1.01
CA TYR A 274 -12.59 1.42 2.37
C TYR A 274 -12.14 2.86 2.55
N ARG A 275 -11.73 3.57 1.49
CA ARG A 275 -11.05 4.89 1.56
C ARG A 275 -11.78 5.91 2.43
N ASP A 276 -13.11 5.93 2.42
CA ASP A 276 -13.91 6.88 3.18
C ASP A 276 -13.78 6.69 4.72
N ARG A 277 -13.25 5.54 5.17
CA ARG A 277 -12.98 5.24 6.59
C ARG A 277 -11.64 5.78 7.07
N PHE A 278 -10.76 6.21 6.16
CA PHE A 278 -9.39 6.62 6.50
C PHE A 278 -9.26 8.11 6.83
N SER A 279 -10.08 8.61 7.76
CA SER A 279 -10.03 10.01 8.21
C SER A 279 -8.85 10.34 9.13
N MET A 280 -8.20 9.31 9.74
CA MET A 280 -7.04 9.46 10.62
C MET A 280 -5.81 9.95 9.86
N PRO A 281 -4.81 10.55 10.52
CA PRO A 281 -3.50 10.88 9.92
C PRO A 281 -2.80 9.64 9.36
N LYS A 282 -2.19 9.80 8.17
CA LYS A 282 -1.50 8.72 7.44
C LYS A 282 -0.13 9.21 6.96
N LEU A 283 0.91 8.39 7.17
CA LEU A 283 2.21 8.57 6.54
C LEU A 283 2.50 7.38 5.63
N LEU A 284 2.51 7.61 4.32
CA LEU A 284 2.84 6.59 3.33
C LEU A 284 4.35 6.64 3.07
N ILE A 285 5.06 5.58 3.44
CA ILE A 285 6.51 5.50 3.28
C ILE A 285 6.81 4.56 2.13
N ASN A 286 7.31 5.10 1.02
CA ASN A 286 7.54 4.36 -0.20
C ASN A 286 8.99 4.48 -0.67
N SER A 287 9.40 3.56 -1.51
CA SER A 287 10.70 3.54 -2.16
C SER A 287 10.61 4.21 -3.54
N SER A 288 11.69 4.86 -3.97
CA SER A 288 11.74 5.44 -5.31
C SER A 288 12.10 4.43 -6.41
N GLY A 289 12.52 3.23 -6.04
CA GLY A 289 12.96 2.17 -6.95
C GLY A 289 12.33 0.82 -6.65
N ASP A 290 11.09 0.82 -6.14
CA ASP A 290 10.33 -0.38 -5.78
C ASP A 290 10.10 -1.29 -6.99
N GLN A 291 10.24 -2.60 -6.80
CA GLN A 291 9.99 -3.59 -7.84
C GLN A 291 8.55 -4.12 -7.85
N PHE A 292 7.75 -3.83 -6.83
CA PHE A 292 6.34 -4.18 -6.79
C PHE A 292 5.45 -3.06 -7.34
N PHE A 293 5.76 -1.81 -7.02
CA PHE A 293 4.94 -0.66 -7.31
C PHE A 293 5.69 0.38 -8.13
N LEU A 294 5.03 0.95 -9.15
CA LEU A 294 5.61 2.01 -9.93
C LEU A 294 5.81 3.28 -9.07
N PRO A 295 6.82 4.10 -9.38
CA PRO A 295 7.11 5.28 -8.57
C PRO A 295 5.97 6.31 -8.53
N ASP A 296 5.12 6.36 -9.56
CA ASP A 296 3.97 7.27 -9.64
C ASP A 296 2.62 6.59 -9.30
N ALA A 297 2.64 5.43 -8.66
CA ALA A 297 1.47 4.64 -8.29
C ALA A 297 0.48 5.40 -7.39
N VAL A 298 0.99 6.19 -6.46
CA VAL A 298 0.17 6.96 -5.49
C VAL A 298 -0.84 7.90 -6.15
N ARG A 299 -0.63 8.28 -7.41
CA ARG A 299 -1.53 9.15 -8.19
C ARG A 299 -2.97 8.61 -8.34
N PHE A 300 -3.17 7.30 -8.20
CA PHE A 300 -4.46 6.65 -8.39
C PHE A 300 -5.38 6.67 -7.18
N TYR A 301 -4.93 7.23 -6.05
CA TYR A 301 -5.73 7.20 -4.84
C TYR A 301 -5.50 8.36 -3.86
N ILE A 302 -4.37 9.08 -3.95
CA ILE A 302 -4.00 10.05 -2.90
C ILE A 302 -4.98 11.20 -2.74
N THR A 303 -5.59 11.66 -3.83
CA THR A 303 -6.57 12.75 -3.82
C THR A 303 -7.93 12.33 -3.27
N ASP A 304 -8.19 11.02 -3.22
CA ASP A 304 -9.46 10.46 -2.79
C ASP A 304 -9.45 10.05 -1.30
N LEU A 305 -8.28 10.15 -0.65
CA LEU A 305 -8.13 9.82 0.77
C LEU A 305 -8.55 11.02 1.64
N PRO A 306 -9.53 10.84 2.55
CA PRO A 306 -9.91 11.90 3.49
C PRO A 306 -8.84 12.10 4.58
N GLY A 307 -8.86 13.25 5.21
CA GLY A 307 -7.97 13.59 6.32
C GLY A 307 -6.54 13.89 5.87
N GLN A 308 -5.63 13.89 6.82
CA GLN A 308 -4.22 14.23 6.58
C GLN A 308 -3.45 13.04 6.01
N THR A 309 -2.92 13.18 4.82
CA THR A 309 -2.07 12.19 4.16
C THR A 309 -0.71 12.80 3.85
N TYR A 310 0.34 12.17 4.36
CA TYR A 310 1.73 12.55 4.15
C TYR A 310 2.45 11.48 3.36
N LEU A 311 3.41 11.90 2.52
CA LEU A 311 4.24 11.00 1.73
C LEU A 311 5.71 11.11 2.17
N ARG A 312 6.39 9.99 2.17
CA ARG A 312 7.84 9.88 2.24
C ARG A 312 8.33 8.90 1.19
N TYR A 313 8.87 9.39 0.08
CA TYR A 313 9.62 8.56 -0.85
C TYR A 313 11.09 8.51 -0.42
N CYS A 314 11.61 7.31 -0.14
CA CYS A 314 13.02 7.10 0.18
C CYS A 314 13.81 6.96 -1.13
N PRO A 315 14.69 7.93 -1.47
CA PRO A 315 15.40 7.89 -2.74
C PRO A 315 16.48 6.80 -2.74
N ASN A 316 16.72 6.20 -3.91
CA ASN A 316 17.76 5.17 -4.10
C ASN A 316 17.60 3.92 -3.23
N THR A 317 16.36 3.59 -2.84
CA THR A 317 16.01 2.33 -2.18
C THR A 317 15.13 1.48 -3.10
N ASP A 318 15.01 0.21 -2.80
CA ASP A 318 14.04 -0.70 -3.38
C ASP A 318 12.94 -1.06 -2.36
N HIS A 319 12.21 -2.14 -2.58
CA HIS A 319 11.14 -2.59 -1.68
C HIS A 319 11.63 -2.88 -0.25
N GLY A 320 12.92 -3.15 -0.06
CA GLY A 320 13.53 -3.41 1.24
C GLY A 320 13.72 -2.15 2.10
N LEU A 321 13.64 -0.95 1.54
CA LEU A 321 13.84 0.33 2.24
C LEU A 321 15.15 0.38 3.04
N GLU A 322 16.27 -0.07 2.44
CA GLU A 322 17.54 -0.09 3.15
C GLU A 322 17.96 1.31 3.60
N GLY A 323 18.51 1.35 4.81
CA GLY A 323 18.99 2.58 5.44
C GLY A 323 18.03 3.14 6.49
N PRO A 324 18.37 4.27 7.11
CA PRO A 324 17.64 4.81 8.25
C PRO A 324 16.38 5.61 7.87
N ASP A 325 16.23 6.05 6.61
CA ASP A 325 15.24 7.02 6.17
C ASP A 325 13.80 6.65 6.54
N ALA A 326 13.42 5.38 6.32
CA ALA A 326 12.07 4.91 6.61
C ALA A 326 11.78 4.86 8.11
N VAL A 327 12.76 4.39 8.89
CA VAL A 327 12.67 4.31 10.36
C VAL A 327 12.63 5.71 10.97
N GLU A 328 13.46 6.65 10.49
CA GLU A 328 13.45 8.05 10.93
C GLU A 328 12.11 8.73 10.62
N ALA A 329 11.56 8.50 9.43
CA ALA A 329 10.27 9.05 9.02
C ALA A 329 9.13 8.51 9.90
N LEU A 330 9.10 7.19 10.14
CA LEU A 330 8.13 6.55 11.01
C LEU A 330 8.26 7.06 12.45
N LEU A 331 9.48 7.15 12.98
CA LEU A 331 9.72 7.66 14.33
C LEU A 331 9.25 9.12 14.47
N GLY A 332 9.58 9.98 13.51
CA GLY A 332 9.16 11.38 13.50
C GLY A 332 7.63 11.51 13.50
N PHE A 333 6.96 10.77 12.64
CA PHE A 333 5.51 10.72 12.57
C PHE A 333 4.89 10.17 13.86
N TYR A 334 5.36 9.04 14.37
CA TYR A 334 4.86 8.42 15.60
C TYR A 334 5.00 9.35 16.80
N ARG A 335 6.17 10.00 16.95
CA ARG A 335 6.40 11.00 18.01
C ARG A 335 5.42 12.16 17.93
N ALA A 336 5.13 12.65 16.73
CA ALA A 336 4.15 13.72 16.55
C ALA A 336 2.74 13.28 16.98
N GLN A 337 2.32 12.05 16.61
CA GLN A 337 1.01 11.50 17.00
C GLN A 337 0.91 11.33 18.52
N VAL A 338 1.94 10.74 19.16
CA VAL A 338 1.97 10.52 20.62
C VAL A 338 1.97 11.82 21.39
N ALA A 339 2.73 12.82 20.93
CA ALA A 339 2.84 14.12 21.61
C ALA A 339 1.68 15.09 21.26
N GLY A 340 0.78 14.73 20.35
CA GLY A 340 -0.29 15.61 19.88
C GLY A 340 0.24 16.85 19.12
N ILE A 341 1.42 16.73 18.51
CA ILE A 341 2.05 17.80 17.74
C ILE A 341 1.59 17.73 16.29
N ALA A 342 1.12 18.85 15.76
CA ALA A 342 0.70 18.94 14.37
C ALA A 342 1.89 18.68 13.43
N MET A 343 1.67 17.83 12.44
CA MET A 343 2.62 17.60 11.37
C MET A 343 2.75 18.84 10.47
N PRO A 344 3.92 19.05 9.83
CA PRO A 344 4.11 20.17 8.90
C PRO A 344 3.05 20.20 7.80
N GLN A 345 2.62 21.39 7.42
CA GLN A 345 1.55 21.61 6.45
C GLN A 345 2.09 22.22 5.15
N PHE A 346 1.81 21.58 4.04
CA PHE A 346 2.06 22.06 2.69
C PHE A 346 1.08 21.42 1.72
N SER A 347 0.91 22.00 0.55
CA SER A 347 0.17 21.44 -0.57
C SER A 347 1.05 21.42 -1.81
N TRP A 348 0.70 20.57 -2.74
CA TRP A 348 1.38 20.49 -4.03
C TRP A 348 0.42 20.13 -5.16
N SER A 349 0.79 20.51 -6.37
CA SER A 349 0.08 20.17 -7.61
C SER A 349 1.08 20.07 -8.75
N VAL A 350 0.69 19.42 -9.83
CA VAL A 350 1.44 19.44 -11.10
C VAL A 350 0.69 20.34 -12.05
N ASP A 351 1.39 21.27 -12.70
CA ASP A 351 0.80 22.18 -13.67
C ASP A 351 0.84 21.64 -15.11
N GLN A 352 0.29 22.38 -16.05
CA GLN A 352 0.24 22.01 -17.47
C GLN A 352 1.61 21.92 -18.17
N GLN A 353 2.66 22.43 -17.55
CA GLN A 353 4.05 22.34 -18.00
C GLN A 353 4.82 21.23 -17.29
N ASP A 354 4.13 20.28 -16.66
CA ASP A 354 4.71 19.18 -15.88
C ASP A 354 5.62 19.64 -14.73
N ARG A 355 5.40 20.85 -14.16
CA ARG A 355 6.16 21.34 -13.01
C ARG A 355 5.43 20.99 -11.71
N ILE A 356 6.17 20.61 -10.67
CA ILE A 356 5.62 20.44 -9.33
C ILE A 356 5.64 21.81 -8.63
N ILE A 357 4.46 22.30 -8.29
CA ILE A 357 4.24 23.55 -7.55
C ILE A 357 3.97 23.19 -6.11
N VAL A 358 4.82 23.65 -5.19
CA VAL A 358 4.67 23.40 -3.75
C VAL A 358 4.39 24.69 -3.02
N ARG A 359 3.31 24.73 -2.25
CA ARG A 359 2.97 25.85 -1.35
C ARG A 359 3.08 25.36 0.09
N THR A 360 3.92 26.06 0.90
CA THR A 360 4.16 25.68 2.29
C THR A 360 3.38 26.58 3.23
N TYR A 361 2.78 25.99 4.27
CA TYR A 361 2.12 26.71 5.37
C TYR A 361 2.96 26.60 6.64
N THR A 362 3.77 25.55 6.76
CA THR A 362 4.89 25.45 7.71
C THR A 362 6.17 25.77 6.95
N LYS A 363 7.04 26.61 7.51
CA LYS A 363 8.31 26.97 6.86
C LYS A 363 9.25 25.77 6.85
N PRO A 364 9.70 25.28 5.69
CA PRO A 364 10.72 24.24 5.63
C PRO A 364 12.12 24.82 5.92
N SER A 365 12.98 24.02 6.53
CA SER A 365 14.41 24.35 6.68
C SER A 365 15.18 24.08 5.39
N GLN A 366 14.68 23.13 4.55
CA GLN A 366 15.28 22.82 3.25
C GLN A 366 14.24 22.26 2.30
N VAL A 367 14.37 22.61 1.01
CA VAL A 367 13.59 22.02 -0.09
C VAL A 367 14.54 21.50 -1.16
N ARG A 368 14.35 20.23 -1.59
CA ARG A 368 15.16 19.56 -2.60
C ARG A 368 14.29 19.01 -3.71
N LEU A 369 14.76 19.11 -4.93
CA LEU A 369 14.28 18.36 -6.08
C LEU A 369 15.12 17.09 -6.18
N TRP A 370 14.48 15.93 -6.14
CA TRP A 370 15.07 14.63 -6.48
C TRP A 370 14.65 14.24 -7.89
N GLN A 371 15.59 13.71 -8.69
CA GLN A 371 15.30 13.26 -10.04
C GLN A 371 16.19 12.09 -10.48
N ALA A 372 15.64 11.25 -11.35
CA ALA A 372 16.34 10.18 -12.05
C ALA A 372 15.86 10.09 -13.50
N ALA A 373 16.69 9.61 -14.41
CA ALA A 373 16.34 9.41 -15.81
C ALA A 373 16.64 7.98 -16.25
N ASN A 374 15.78 7.46 -17.13
CA ASN A 374 16.05 6.23 -17.88
C ASN A 374 15.77 6.51 -19.37
N THR A 375 16.81 6.49 -20.17
CA THR A 375 16.75 6.81 -21.60
C THR A 375 16.21 5.67 -22.48
N LYS A 376 15.97 4.50 -21.88
CA LYS A 376 15.59 3.28 -22.62
C LYS A 376 14.16 2.82 -22.34
N ALA A 377 13.68 3.01 -21.09
CA ALA A 377 12.40 2.47 -20.65
C ALA A 377 11.79 3.35 -19.54
N ARG A 378 10.46 3.26 -19.37
CA ARG A 378 9.75 3.87 -18.25
C ARG A 378 9.87 2.99 -16.99
N ASP A 379 11.09 2.63 -16.64
CA ASP A 379 11.43 1.71 -15.56
C ASP A 379 12.46 2.33 -14.63
N PHE A 380 12.03 2.67 -13.41
CA PHE A 380 12.85 3.32 -12.39
C PHE A 380 13.19 2.38 -11.22
N ARG A 381 12.97 1.07 -11.38
CA ARG A 381 13.34 0.09 -10.36
C ARG A 381 14.83 0.17 -10.07
N LEU A 382 15.20 0.02 -8.79
CA LEU A 382 16.59 0.11 -8.34
C LEU A 382 17.50 -0.86 -9.10
N GLN A 383 17.03 -2.06 -9.39
CA GLN A 383 17.76 -3.07 -10.17
C GLN A 383 17.98 -2.67 -11.64
N THR A 384 17.16 -1.77 -12.18
CA THR A 384 17.25 -1.31 -13.59
C THR A 384 18.15 -0.09 -13.72
N ILE A 385 18.00 0.91 -12.85
CA ILE A 385 18.73 2.17 -12.96
C ILE A 385 19.83 2.37 -11.91
N GLY A 386 19.94 1.45 -10.95
CA GLY A 386 20.84 1.61 -9.80
C GLY A 386 20.45 2.80 -8.92
N LYS A 387 21.40 3.32 -8.16
CA LYS A 387 21.22 4.52 -7.32
C LYS A 387 21.35 5.80 -8.12
N ALA A 388 20.52 5.95 -9.16
CA ALA A 388 20.57 7.05 -10.13
C ALA A 388 19.85 8.34 -9.67
N TRP A 389 19.11 8.30 -8.57
CA TRP A 389 18.44 9.48 -8.05
C TRP A 389 19.46 10.47 -7.48
N THR A 390 19.40 11.70 -7.98
CA THR A 390 20.23 12.81 -7.54
C THR A 390 19.35 13.97 -7.06
N SER A 391 19.89 14.82 -6.18
CA SER A 391 19.12 15.94 -5.68
C SER A 391 19.83 17.29 -5.82
N SER A 392 19.04 18.34 -5.96
CA SER A 392 19.46 19.74 -5.94
C SER A 392 18.55 20.58 -5.05
N ILE A 393 19.08 21.68 -4.55
CA ILE A 393 18.30 22.63 -3.72
C ILE A 393 17.33 23.41 -4.61
N VAL A 394 16.08 23.52 -4.15
CA VAL A 394 15.07 24.40 -4.76
C VAL A 394 14.95 25.66 -3.93
N GLN A 395 15.21 26.81 -4.55
CA GLN A 395 14.97 28.10 -3.91
C GLN A 395 13.51 28.50 -4.06
N PRO A 396 12.93 29.23 -3.11
CA PRO A 396 11.56 29.72 -3.27
C PRO A 396 11.49 30.72 -4.43
N SER A 397 10.48 30.56 -5.29
CA SER A 397 10.18 31.50 -6.36
C SER A 397 9.46 32.75 -5.85
N GLU A 398 8.69 32.59 -4.79
CA GLU A 398 7.97 33.61 -4.00
C GLU A 398 7.94 33.15 -2.54
N PRO A 399 7.58 34.01 -1.59
CA PRO A 399 7.40 33.60 -0.19
C PRO A 399 6.47 32.37 -0.07
N ASN A 400 7.01 31.27 0.49
CA ASN A 400 6.30 30.00 0.69
C ASN A 400 5.85 29.27 -0.60
N LEU A 401 6.40 29.64 -1.76
CA LEU A 401 6.13 29.01 -3.04
C LEU A 401 7.42 28.46 -3.66
N TYR A 402 7.42 27.20 -4.01
CA TYR A 402 8.54 26.51 -4.67
C TYR A 402 8.05 25.88 -5.97
N VAL A 403 8.82 26.10 -7.03
CA VAL A 403 8.53 25.52 -8.36
C VAL A 403 9.69 24.60 -8.72
N ALA A 404 9.40 23.34 -8.84
CA ALA A 404 10.35 22.32 -9.26
C ALA A 404 10.03 21.88 -10.70
N ALA A 405 10.98 22.08 -11.60
CA ALA A 405 10.89 21.72 -13.00
C ALA A 405 12.09 20.87 -13.40
N VAL A 406 11.87 19.97 -14.35
CA VAL A 406 12.93 19.20 -15.00
C VAL A 406 12.78 19.34 -16.52
N ASP A 407 13.90 19.29 -17.23
CA ASP A 407 13.85 19.25 -18.69
C ASP A 407 13.25 17.91 -19.15
N ARG A 408 12.32 17.97 -20.09
CA ARG A 408 11.82 16.79 -20.75
C ARG A 408 12.98 16.09 -21.46
N PRO A 409 13.23 14.78 -21.23
CA PRO A 409 14.35 14.10 -21.83
C PRO A 409 14.15 13.99 -23.37
N GLN A 410 15.23 14.05 -24.13
CA GLN A 410 15.18 13.84 -25.59
C GLN A 410 14.81 12.39 -25.95
N ALA A 411 15.09 11.44 -25.08
CA ALA A 411 14.70 10.04 -25.21
C ALA A 411 14.42 9.45 -23.82
N GLY A 412 13.46 8.53 -23.78
CA GLY A 412 13.07 7.84 -22.54
C GLY A 412 12.27 8.72 -21.58
N TRP A 413 12.45 8.52 -20.29
CA TRP A 413 11.65 9.12 -19.23
C TRP A 413 12.50 9.68 -18.10
N ARG A 414 11.96 10.67 -17.41
CA ARG A 414 12.53 11.25 -16.19
C ARG A 414 11.48 11.26 -15.11
N ALA A 415 11.82 10.74 -13.93
CA ALA A 415 11.01 10.80 -12.74
C ALA A 415 11.58 11.82 -11.77
N PHE A 416 10.72 12.56 -11.05
CA PHE A 416 11.16 13.56 -10.09
C PHE A 416 10.10 13.84 -9.02
N PHE A 417 10.55 14.32 -7.86
CA PHE A 417 9.70 14.74 -6.76
C PHE A 417 10.39 15.80 -5.90
N VAL A 418 9.63 16.46 -5.04
CA VAL A 418 10.15 17.45 -4.10
C VAL A 418 10.18 16.86 -2.70
N GLU A 419 11.33 16.95 -2.04
CA GLU A 419 11.51 16.65 -0.62
C GLU A 419 11.55 17.97 0.17
N LEU A 420 10.80 18.01 1.28
CA LEU A 420 10.77 19.11 2.22
C LEU A 420 11.27 18.60 3.58
N ALA A 421 12.27 19.26 4.14
CA ALA A 421 12.71 19.04 5.51
C ALA A 421 12.18 20.16 6.39
N PHE A 422 11.63 19.80 7.54
CA PHE A 422 11.09 20.73 8.52
C PHE A 422 11.80 20.56 9.85
N ASP A 423 12.12 21.67 10.51
CA ASP A 423 12.63 21.60 11.88
C ASP A 423 11.59 20.97 12.81
N SER A 424 12.06 20.13 13.71
CA SER A 424 11.23 19.36 14.61
C SER A 424 11.66 19.62 16.06
N PRO A 425 10.74 19.61 17.04
CA PRO A 425 11.11 19.66 18.45
C PRO A 425 11.82 18.37 18.89
N PHE A 426 11.90 17.38 18.01
CA PHE A 426 12.58 16.10 18.23
C PHE A 426 14.00 16.12 17.65
N ALA A 427 14.78 15.09 17.93
CA ALA A 427 16.07 14.92 17.28
C ALA A 427 15.86 14.60 15.78
N GLY A 428 16.44 15.43 14.91
CA GLY A 428 16.36 15.31 13.45
C GLY A 428 15.13 16.00 12.83
N PRO A 429 15.20 16.36 11.54
CA PRO A 429 14.11 17.00 10.83
C PRO A 429 13.01 15.99 10.46
N ILE A 430 11.77 16.46 10.35
CA ILE A 430 10.70 15.72 9.69
C ILE A 430 10.86 15.91 8.17
N ARG A 431 11.07 14.82 7.43
CA ARG A 431 11.17 14.84 5.97
C ARG A 431 9.91 14.26 5.35
N LEU A 432 9.29 15.06 4.48
CA LEU A 432 8.10 14.70 3.71
C LEU A 432 8.36 14.95 2.23
N THR A 433 7.59 14.30 1.35
CA THR A 433 7.76 14.46 -0.09
C THR A 433 6.43 14.76 -0.79
N THR A 434 6.50 15.24 -2.01
CA THR A 434 5.40 15.16 -2.96
C THR A 434 5.31 13.74 -3.51
N ALA A 435 4.27 13.44 -4.31
CA ALA A 435 4.29 12.28 -5.18
C ALA A 435 5.41 12.39 -6.22
N ILE A 436 5.86 11.24 -6.72
CA ILE A 436 6.77 11.19 -7.87
C ILE A 436 5.96 11.47 -9.14
N HIS A 437 6.48 12.37 -9.97
CA HIS A 437 5.95 12.67 -11.29
C HIS A 437 6.93 12.17 -12.37
N VAL A 438 6.39 11.62 -13.46
CA VAL A 438 7.19 11.05 -14.56
C VAL A 438 6.88 11.77 -15.85
N VAL A 439 7.92 12.22 -16.55
CA VAL A 439 7.81 12.93 -17.83
C VAL A 439 8.63 12.23 -18.92
N PRO A 440 8.05 12.10 -20.13
CA PRO A 440 6.66 12.34 -20.49
C PRO A 440 5.70 11.40 -19.74
N GLN A 441 4.42 11.77 -19.63
CA GLN A 441 3.44 10.96 -18.89
C GLN A 441 2.95 9.72 -19.68
N CYS A 442 3.27 9.63 -20.96
CA CYS A 442 2.83 8.53 -21.81
C CYS A 442 3.31 7.15 -21.33
N LEU A 443 2.51 6.15 -21.64
CA LEU A 443 2.73 4.76 -21.29
C LEU A 443 3.06 3.96 -22.55
N PRO A 444 4.30 3.46 -22.68
CA PRO A 444 4.78 2.91 -23.97
C PRO A 444 4.08 1.64 -24.42
N TYR A 445 3.34 0.96 -23.54
CA TYR A 445 2.68 -0.31 -23.82
C TYR A 445 1.17 -0.29 -23.51
N ALA A 446 0.55 0.90 -23.40
CA ALA A 446 -0.88 1.00 -23.10
C ALA A 446 -1.74 0.28 -24.15
N TYR A 447 -1.36 0.35 -25.43
CA TYR A 447 -2.03 -0.33 -26.55
C TYR A 447 -2.17 -1.85 -26.38
N ARG A 448 -1.37 -2.47 -25.50
CA ARG A 448 -1.45 -3.90 -25.21
C ARG A 448 -2.63 -4.31 -24.33
N LEU A 449 -3.30 -3.35 -23.71
CA LEU A 449 -4.51 -3.58 -22.92
C LEU A 449 -5.79 -3.50 -23.75
N GLY A 450 -5.69 -3.20 -25.05
CA GLY A 450 -6.80 -2.67 -25.83
C GLY A 450 -6.96 -1.15 -25.65
N LEU A 451 -7.69 -0.48 -26.53
CA LEU A 451 -7.97 0.96 -26.42
C LEU A 451 -9.05 1.29 -25.37
N ASP A 452 -9.86 0.31 -25.00
CA ASP A 452 -10.83 0.36 -23.90
C ASP A 452 -10.29 -0.22 -22.58
N GLU A 453 -9.02 -0.65 -22.58
CA GLU A 453 -8.29 -1.18 -21.42
C GLU A 453 -8.92 -2.44 -20.79
N ASP A 454 -9.54 -3.30 -21.58
CA ASP A 454 -10.22 -4.51 -21.08
C ASP A 454 -9.37 -5.78 -21.11
N TRP A 455 -8.08 -5.70 -21.47
CA TRP A 455 -7.10 -6.78 -21.62
C TRP A 455 -7.28 -7.61 -22.90
N ASP A 456 -8.05 -7.15 -23.86
CA ASP A 456 -8.20 -7.78 -25.17
C ASP A 456 -7.99 -6.74 -26.26
N VAL A 457 -7.69 -7.21 -27.47
CA VAL A 457 -7.64 -6.36 -28.66
C VAL A 457 -8.63 -6.96 -29.67
N ASP A 458 -9.80 -6.37 -29.72
CA ASP A 458 -10.94 -6.89 -30.47
C ASP A 458 -11.59 -5.84 -31.40
N ALA A 459 -12.81 -6.11 -31.83
CA ALA A 459 -13.55 -5.22 -32.71
C ALA A 459 -13.94 -3.88 -32.06
N MET A 460 -14.00 -3.81 -30.71
CA MET A 460 -14.29 -2.57 -29.99
C MET A 460 -13.12 -1.60 -30.11
N ASP A 461 -11.88 -2.08 -29.97
CA ASP A 461 -10.67 -1.27 -30.16
C ASP A 461 -10.57 -0.72 -31.58
N VAL A 462 -10.90 -1.55 -32.58
CA VAL A 462 -10.95 -1.11 -33.98
C VAL A 462 -12.04 -0.03 -34.17
N ALA A 463 -13.16 -0.14 -33.48
CA ALA A 463 -14.21 0.88 -33.53
C ALA A 463 -13.75 2.21 -32.89
N ILE A 464 -13.12 2.15 -31.71
CA ILE A 464 -12.52 3.32 -31.05
C ILE A 464 -11.48 4.00 -31.95
N MET A 465 -10.60 3.20 -32.58
CA MET A 465 -9.62 3.74 -33.52
C MET A 465 -10.27 4.38 -34.74
N ALA A 466 -11.31 3.76 -35.31
CA ALA A 466 -12.03 4.29 -36.46
C ALA A 466 -12.72 5.64 -36.16
N GLU A 467 -13.24 5.83 -34.96
CA GLU A 467 -13.81 7.11 -34.53
C GLU A 467 -12.78 8.24 -34.43
N GLN A 468 -11.53 7.90 -34.12
CA GLN A 468 -10.44 8.85 -33.98
C GLN A 468 -9.55 8.94 -35.24
N TRP A 469 -9.88 8.24 -36.31
CA TRP A 469 -9.08 8.13 -37.54
C TRP A 469 -8.82 9.48 -38.20
N LEU A 470 -7.56 9.74 -38.51
CA LEU A 470 -7.06 11.02 -39.08
C LEU A 470 -7.37 12.23 -38.19
N THR A 471 -7.43 12.02 -36.89
CA THR A 471 -7.55 13.08 -35.88
C THR A 471 -6.38 13.01 -34.90
N ASN A 472 -6.31 13.94 -33.96
CA ASN A 472 -5.40 13.92 -32.82
C ASN A 472 -6.01 13.23 -31.59
N GLY A 473 -6.80 12.18 -31.81
CA GLY A 473 -7.49 11.43 -30.75
C GLY A 473 -6.51 10.75 -29.80
N PRO A 474 -6.43 11.16 -28.53
CA PRO A 474 -5.33 10.75 -27.64
C PRO A 474 -5.36 9.28 -27.24
N THR A 475 -6.51 8.61 -27.39
CA THR A 475 -6.67 7.20 -27.01
C THR A 475 -6.10 6.26 -28.06
N ALA A 476 -6.26 6.60 -29.35
CA ALA A 476 -5.86 5.76 -30.47
C ALA A 476 -4.54 6.19 -31.12
N ASP A 477 -3.95 7.33 -30.73
CA ASP A 477 -2.61 7.78 -31.12
C ASP A 477 -1.56 7.05 -30.25
N ILE A 478 -1.18 5.85 -30.66
CA ILE A 478 -0.36 4.89 -29.91
C ILE A 478 1.00 4.62 -30.52
N ALA A 479 1.23 5.08 -31.77
CA ALA A 479 2.49 4.90 -32.50
C ALA A 479 3.05 6.24 -33.01
N PRO A 480 4.37 6.50 -32.85
CA PRO A 480 5.30 5.76 -31.99
C PRO A 480 4.87 5.78 -30.51
N ALA A 481 5.56 5.02 -29.67
CA ALA A 481 5.25 5.04 -28.24
C ALA A 481 5.18 6.49 -27.72
N CYS A 482 4.05 6.91 -27.17
CA CYS A 482 3.65 8.28 -26.81
C CYS A 482 2.91 9.08 -27.90
N GLY A 483 2.57 8.45 -29.02
CA GLY A 483 1.88 9.10 -30.13
C GLY A 483 2.73 10.11 -30.90
N ASP A 484 2.30 10.47 -32.07
CA ASP A 484 2.88 11.55 -32.88
C ASP A 484 1.90 12.72 -33.14
N GLY A 485 0.72 12.63 -32.61
CA GLY A 485 -0.36 13.62 -32.73
C GLY A 485 -1.38 13.28 -33.80
N TRP A 486 -1.31 12.12 -34.44
CA TRP A 486 -2.23 11.66 -35.46
C TRP A 486 -2.54 10.18 -35.34
N VAL A 487 -3.81 9.82 -35.47
CA VAL A 487 -4.25 8.42 -35.56
C VAL A 487 -4.22 7.98 -37.01
N ASP A 488 -3.30 7.10 -37.37
CA ASP A 488 -3.09 6.68 -38.74
C ASP A 488 -2.77 5.16 -38.89
N LEU A 489 -2.20 4.79 -40.03
CA LEU A 489 -1.83 3.40 -40.33
C LEU A 489 -0.72 2.86 -39.42
N GLN A 490 0.09 3.70 -38.79
CA GLN A 490 1.12 3.22 -37.87
C GLN A 490 0.45 2.71 -36.58
N ASP A 491 -0.53 3.47 -36.06
CA ASP A 491 -1.33 3.08 -34.90
C ASP A 491 -2.13 1.80 -35.17
N TYR A 492 -2.81 1.75 -36.32
CA TYR A 492 -3.53 0.55 -36.72
C TYR A 492 -2.60 -0.67 -36.83
N SER A 493 -1.42 -0.52 -37.42
CA SER A 493 -0.44 -1.61 -37.56
C SER A 493 0.02 -2.10 -36.20
N LEU A 494 0.23 -1.18 -35.24
CA LEU A 494 0.63 -1.52 -33.89
C LEU A 494 -0.49 -2.25 -33.14
N LEU A 495 -1.72 -1.73 -33.19
CA LEU A 495 -2.90 -2.36 -32.58
C LEU A 495 -3.16 -3.74 -33.18
N ALA A 496 -3.20 -3.86 -34.50
CA ALA A 496 -3.42 -5.11 -35.21
C ALA A 496 -2.37 -6.19 -34.92
N SER A 497 -1.15 -5.79 -34.57
CA SER A 497 -0.09 -6.73 -34.17
C SER A 497 -0.41 -7.45 -32.84
N GLN A 498 -1.33 -6.93 -32.05
CA GLN A 498 -1.76 -7.50 -30.77
C GLN A 498 -3.06 -8.30 -30.88
N ALA A 499 -3.80 -8.17 -31.98
CA ALA A 499 -5.09 -8.85 -32.16
C ALA A 499 -4.93 -10.37 -32.08
N GLY A 500 -5.74 -11.02 -31.25
CA GLY A 500 -5.76 -12.47 -31.08
C GLY A 500 -4.60 -13.05 -30.27
N LEU A 501 -3.75 -12.23 -29.64
CA LEU A 501 -2.67 -12.72 -28.78
C LEU A 501 -3.18 -13.16 -27.40
N GLY A 502 -4.46 -12.93 -27.05
CA GLY A 502 -5.08 -13.28 -25.79
C GLY A 502 -4.27 -12.73 -24.62
N ILE A 503 -4.52 -11.47 -24.22
CA ILE A 503 -3.61 -10.73 -23.34
C ILE A 503 -3.93 -10.94 -21.86
N CYS A 504 -4.09 -12.18 -21.42
CA CYS A 504 -3.73 -12.48 -20.02
C CYS A 504 -2.30 -13.04 -20.03
N PRO A 505 -1.26 -12.21 -19.78
CA PRO A 505 0.13 -12.66 -19.85
C PRO A 505 0.48 -13.62 -18.73
#